data_fb4fdf77252e263603ee0ffaf7ce308b
#
_entry.id   fb4fdf77252e263603ee0ffaf7ce308b
#
_cell.length_a   1.000
_cell.length_b   1.000
_cell.length_c   1.000
_cell.angle_alpha   90.00
_cell.angle_beta   90.00
_cell.angle_gamma   90.00
#
_symmetry.space_group_name_H-M   'P 1'
#
loop_
_entity.id
_entity.type
_entity.pdbx_description
1 polymer ?
#
loop_
_entity_poly.entity_id
_entity_poly.type
_entity_poly.pdbx_seq_one_letter_code
_entity_poly.pdbx_strand_id
1 'polypeptide(L)'
;GEFDDNEKEFIKSFDMTSKFWNGINKIKSLVSDGKNVLVWGIFVNTIDRISEELNKLGISNKIIYGSIPIEEREKTIEEFKNKEIQVLITNPHTMAESVSLHKQCHDAVYFEYSFNLTHMLQSRDRINRLGLNENQYTQYYYLFLMSKDGEDDSIDFKTYNRLKEKEQVMLEAIEGDRIVSINFDVLDDLKCIMNNN
;
A
#
# COMPACT_ATOMS: atom_id res chain seq x y z
N GLY A 1 -25.14 11.54 10.52
CA GLY A 1 -25.91 10.51 11.18
C GLY A 1 -24.96 9.41 11.58
N GLU A 2 -25.04 8.91 12.79
CA GLU A 2 -24.30 7.72 13.19
C GLU A 2 -25.01 6.50 12.57
N PHE A 3 -24.23 5.58 11.98
CA PHE A 3 -24.71 4.32 11.49
C PHE A 3 -25.23 3.48 12.67
N ASP A 4 -26.33 2.76 12.49
CA ASP A 4 -26.79 1.79 13.47
C ASP A 4 -25.86 0.56 13.55
N ASP A 5 -26.05 -0.29 14.55
CA ASP A 5 -25.14 -1.43 14.77
C ASP A 5 -25.25 -2.49 13.66
N ASN A 6 -26.42 -2.63 13.02
CA ASN A 6 -26.60 -3.51 11.86
C ASN A 6 -25.91 -2.95 10.61
N GLU A 7 -25.98 -1.63 10.41
CA GLU A 7 -25.25 -0.95 9.33
C GLU A 7 -23.74 -1.03 9.54
N LYS A 8 -23.27 -0.88 10.77
CA LYS A 8 -21.85 -1.08 11.12
C LYS A 8 -21.40 -2.53 10.90
N GLU A 9 -22.24 -3.51 11.24
CA GLU A 9 -21.96 -4.93 11.02
C GLU A 9 -22.00 -5.29 9.52
N PHE A 10 -22.92 -4.70 8.77
CA PHE A 10 -23.01 -4.83 7.31
C PHE A 10 -21.79 -4.21 6.63
N ILE A 11 -21.38 -3.01 7.03
CA ILE A 11 -20.14 -2.37 6.54
C ILE A 11 -18.93 -3.24 6.89
N LYS A 12 -18.86 -3.77 8.12
CA LYS A 12 -17.79 -4.71 8.52
C LYS A 12 -17.77 -5.99 7.68
N SER A 13 -18.93 -6.52 7.27
CA SER A 13 -18.99 -7.70 6.41
C SER A 13 -18.51 -7.45 4.98
N PHE A 14 -18.71 -6.23 4.48
CA PHE A 14 -18.21 -5.82 3.16
C PHE A 14 -16.68 -5.73 3.08
N ASP A 15 -16.03 -5.41 4.19
CA ASP A 15 -14.57 -5.31 4.28
C ASP A 15 -13.86 -6.67 4.35
N MET A 16 -14.59 -7.77 4.53
CA MET A 16 -14.03 -9.13 4.59
C MET A 16 -13.98 -9.79 3.21
N THR A 17 -13.50 -9.05 2.22
CA THR A 17 -13.35 -9.55 0.85
C THR A 17 -12.22 -10.60 0.76
N SER A 18 -12.27 -11.43 -0.28
CA SER A 18 -11.17 -12.36 -0.61
C SER A 18 -9.83 -11.64 -0.74
N LYS A 19 -9.82 -10.40 -1.26
CA LYS A 19 -8.66 -9.51 -1.32
C LYS A 19 -8.06 -9.26 0.06
N PHE A 20 -8.88 -8.91 1.06
CA PHE A 20 -8.42 -8.66 2.43
C PHE A 20 -7.73 -9.90 3.01
N TRP A 21 -8.38 -11.06 2.95
CA TRP A 21 -7.83 -12.31 3.49
C TRP A 21 -6.58 -12.78 2.75
N ASN A 22 -6.52 -12.61 1.44
CA ASN A 22 -5.32 -12.89 0.66
C ASN A 22 -4.15 -12.00 1.09
N GLY A 23 -4.43 -10.73 1.41
CA GLY A 23 -3.44 -9.82 1.96
C GLY A 23 -2.91 -10.26 3.33
N ILE A 24 -3.81 -10.59 4.26
CA ILE A 24 -3.44 -11.12 5.60
C ILE A 24 -2.62 -12.40 5.46
N ASN A 25 -3.03 -13.35 4.61
CA ASN A 25 -2.30 -14.58 4.37
C ASN A 25 -0.91 -14.32 3.74
N LYS A 26 -0.80 -13.34 2.83
CA LYS A 26 0.49 -12.94 2.26
C LYS A 26 1.42 -12.40 3.34
N ILE A 27 0.94 -11.49 4.21
CA ILE A 27 1.74 -10.95 5.32
C ILE A 27 2.18 -12.09 6.25
N LYS A 28 1.26 -12.97 6.63
CA LYS A 28 1.57 -14.14 7.47
C LYS A 28 2.67 -15.01 6.88
N SER A 29 2.61 -15.30 5.58
CA SER A 29 3.64 -16.07 4.87
C SER A 29 5.00 -15.36 4.93
N LEU A 30 5.06 -14.06 4.60
CA LEU A 30 6.30 -13.29 4.62
C LEU A 30 6.93 -13.24 6.02
N VAL A 31 6.11 -13.02 7.04
CA VAL A 31 6.56 -13.00 8.44
C VAL A 31 7.06 -14.38 8.88
N SER A 32 6.40 -15.47 8.45
CA SER A 32 6.85 -16.85 8.71
C SER A 32 8.21 -17.16 8.06
N ASP A 33 8.52 -16.49 6.95
CA ASP A 33 9.82 -16.56 6.27
C ASP A 33 10.88 -15.65 6.94
N GLY A 34 10.58 -15.05 8.09
CA GLY A 34 11.48 -14.18 8.86
C GLY A 34 11.63 -12.77 8.30
N LYS A 35 10.73 -12.35 7.42
CA LYS A 35 10.77 -11.03 6.77
C LYS A 35 10.03 -9.97 7.57
N ASN A 36 10.54 -8.75 7.52
CA ASN A 36 9.81 -7.56 7.93
C ASN A 36 8.97 -7.06 6.75
N VAL A 37 7.74 -6.63 7.01
CA VAL A 37 6.77 -6.27 5.96
C VAL A 37 6.26 -4.85 6.16
N LEU A 38 6.32 -4.06 5.10
CA LEU A 38 5.66 -2.75 5.04
C LEU A 38 4.28 -2.92 4.38
N VAL A 39 3.24 -2.43 5.04
CA VAL A 39 1.86 -2.55 4.55
C VAL A 39 1.29 -1.17 4.25
N TRP A 40 0.74 -1.02 3.05
CA TRP A 40 0.15 0.21 2.57
C TRP A 40 -1.37 0.09 2.50
N GLY A 41 -2.06 0.98 3.21
CA GLY A 41 -3.50 1.22 3.11
C GLY A 41 -3.76 2.71 2.89
N ILE A 42 -4.95 3.06 2.39
CA ILE A 42 -5.38 4.45 2.23
C ILE A 42 -6.35 4.82 3.33
N PHE A 43 -7.32 3.94 3.59
CA PHE A 43 -8.38 4.19 4.57
C PHE A 43 -7.96 3.73 5.97
N VAL A 44 -8.17 4.60 6.96
CA VAL A 44 -7.84 4.31 8.36
C VAL A 44 -8.53 3.04 8.84
N ASN A 45 -9.80 2.84 8.48
CA ASN A 45 -10.54 1.62 8.84
C ASN A 45 -9.88 0.35 8.31
N THR A 46 -9.36 0.35 7.09
CA THR A 46 -8.63 -0.80 6.53
C THR A 46 -7.34 -1.04 7.31
N ILE A 47 -6.59 0.01 7.61
CA ILE A 47 -5.34 -0.02 8.38
C ILE A 47 -5.60 -0.63 9.77
N ASP A 48 -6.61 -0.13 10.49
CA ASP A 48 -6.96 -0.61 11.83
C ASP A 48 -7.36 -2.09 11.80
N ARG A 49 -8.15 -2.51 10.82
CA ARG A 49 -8.58 -3.91 10.69
C ARG A 49 -7.43 -4.86 10.35
N ILE A 50 -6.49 -4.43 9.50
CA ILE A 50 -5.28 -5.21 9.24
C ILE A 50 -4.53 -5.45 10.55
N SER A 51 -4.33 -4.40 11.35
CA SER A 51 -3.66 -4.50 12.65
C SER A 51 -4.40 -5.44 13.61
N GLU A 52 -5.71 -5.33 13.72
CA GLU A 52 -6.53 -6.21 14.56
C GLU A 52 -6.36 -7.69 14.17
N GLU A 53 -6.41 -8.01 12.88
CA GLU A 53 -6.26 -9.39 12.40
C GLU A 53 -4.84 -9.92 12.62
N LEU A 54 -3.81 -9.09 12.41
CA LEU A 54 -2.43 -9.46 12.69
C LEU A 54 -2.21 -9.72 14.18
N ASN A 55 -2.82 -8.91 15.07
CA ASN A 55 -2.77 -9.13 16.51
C ASN A 55 -3.42 -10.46 16.93
N LYS A 56 -4.57 -10.82 16.34
CA LYS A 56 -5.21 -12.13 16.56
C LYS A 56 -4.30 -13.30 16.15
N LEU A 57 -3.47 -13.09 15.14
CA LEU A 57 -2.49 -14.08 14.66
C LEU A 57 -1.17 -14.07 15.45
N GLY A 58 -1.03 -13.21 16.45
CA GLY A 58 0.20 -13.05 17.23
C GLY A 58 1.35 -12.43 16.47
N ILE A 59 1.07 -11.72 15.36
CA ILE A 59 2.06 -11.02 14.56
C ILE A 59 2.24 -9.61 15.11
N SER A 60 3.47 -9.28 15.55
CA SER A 60 3.78 -7.96 16.08
C SER A 60 3.69 -6.90 14.99
N ASN A 61 2.85 -5.89 15.23
CA ASN A 61 2.63 -4.83 14.26
C ASN A 61 2.34 -3.49 14.92
N LYS A 62 2.60 -2.41 14.22
CA LYS A 62 2.20 -1.05 14.60
C LYS A 62 1.70 -0.26 13.40
N ILE A 63 0.91 0.76 13.71
CA ILE A 63 0.27 1.63 12.73
C ILE A 63 0.90 3.00 12.77
N ILE A 64 1.07 3.63 11.59
CA ILE A 64 1.40 5.05 11.45
C ILE A 64 0.43 5.71 10.49
N TYR A 65 -0.34 6.71 10.96
CA TYR A 65 -1.14 7.60 10.14
C TYR A 65 -1.23 9.02 10.74
N GLY A 66 -1.84 9.95 9.99
CA GLY A 66 -1.74 11.40 10.24
C GLY A 66 -2.11 11.89 11.63
N SER A 67 -3.02 11.24 12.36
CA SER A 67 -3.43 11.64 13.70
C SER A 67 -2.46 11.21 14.81
N ILE A 68 -1.48 10.32 14.52
CA ILE A 68 -0.49 9.87 15.49
C ILE A 68 0.58 10.97 15.66
N PRO A 69 0.95 11.36 16.90
CA PRO A 69 2.00 12.35 17.16
C PRO A 69 3.34 11.99 16.50
N ILE A 70 4.09 12.98 16.06
CA ILE A 70 5.38 12.79 15.34
C ILE A 70 6.36 11.96 16.16
N GLU A 71 6.50 12.25 17.45
CA GLU A 71 7.40 11.53 18.36
C GLU A 71 7.08 10.03 18.46
N GLU A 72 5.78 9.70 18.46
CA GLU A 72 5.33 8.31 18.51
C GLU A 72 5.57 7.61 17.17
N ARG A 73 5.42 8.33 16.03
CA ARG A 73 5.78 7.80 14.69
C ARG A 73 7.27 7.49 14.60
N GLU A 74 8.13 8.41 15.04
CA GLU A 74 9.59 8.22 15.05
C GLU A 74 9.98 7.00 15.88
N LYS A 75 9.41 6.86 17.07
CA LYS A 75 9.62 5.69 17.92
C LYS A 75 9.20 4.39 17.22
N THR A 76 8.02 4.37 16.61
CA THR A 76 7.51 3.21 15.88
C THR A 76 8.42 2.83 14.70
N ILE A 77 8.94 3.82 13.98
CA ILE A 77 9.89 3.60 12.89
C ILE A 77 11.19 2.97 13.40
N GLU A 78 11.72 3.44 14.52
CA GLU A 78 12.93 2.85 15.11
C GLU A 78 12.68 1.42 15.61
N GLU A 79 11.55 1.14 16.25
CA GLU A 79 11.17 -0.22 16.65
C GLU A 79 11.09 -1.16 15.43
N PHE A 80 10.56 -0.69 14.29
CA PHE A 80 10.53 -1.46 13.04
C PHE A 80 11.94 -1.69 12.46
N LYS A 81 12.79 -0.66 12.46
CA LYS A 81 14.18 -0.78 12.03
C LYS A 81 14.99 -1.74 12.90
N ASN A 82 14.74 -1.75 14.20
CA ASN A 82 15.38 -2.64 15.15
C ASN A 82 14.80 -4.07 15.15
N LYS A 83 13.79 -4.34 14.31
CA LYS A 83 13.07 -5.61 14.23
C LYS A 83 12.32 -6.00 15.51
N GLU A 84 11.95 -5.02 16.33
CA GLU A 84 11.12 -5.22 17.52
C GLU A 84 9.65 -5.46 17.11
N ILE A 85 9.23 -4.94 15.97
CA ILE A 85 7.96 -5.23 15.31
C ILE A 85 8.20 -5.79 13.90
N GLN A 86 7.37 -6.74 13.49
CA GLN A 86 7.51 -7.45 12.21
C GLN A 86 6.80 -6.73 11.06
N VAL A 87 5.71 -6.03 11.36
CA VAL A 87 4.86 -5.38 10.35
C VAL A 87 4.65 -3.92 10.71
N LEU A 88 4.91 -3.03 9.77
CA LEU A 88 4.58 -1.61 9.83
C LEU A 88 3.44 -1.31 8.86
N ILE A 89 2.32 -0.79 9.36
CA ILE A 89 1.13 -0.48 8.57
C ILE A 89 0.97 1.03 8.50
N THR A 90 0.84 1.58 7.29
CA THR A 90 0.79 3.03 7.12
C THR A 90 0.06 3.45 5.85
N ASN A 91 -0.10 4.75 5.65
CA ASN A 91 -0.59 5.33 4.41
C ASN A 91 0.48 6.21 3.72
N PRO A 92 0.39 6.41 2.39
CA PRO A 92 1.37 7.19 1.64
C PRO A 92 1.48 8.66 2.07
N HIS A 93 0.39 9.24 2.57
CA HIS A 93 0.38 10.65 2.98
C HIS A 93 1.21 10.90 4.23
N THR A 94 1.20 9.98 5.17
CA THR A 94 1.87 10.15 6.47
C THR A 94 3.35 9.84 6.40
N MET A 95 3.75 8.90 5.56
CA MET A 95 5.15 8.54 5.34
C MET A 95 5.87 9.47 4.33
N ALA A 96 5.28 10.64 4.02
CA ALA A 96 5.87 11.62 3.10
C ALA A 96 7.23 12.18 3.58
N GLU A 97 7.52 12.11 4.87
CA GLU A 97 8.80 12.50 5.42
C GLU A 97 9.82 11.38 5.24
N SER A 98 10.93 11.70 4.66
CA SER A 98 12.15 10.97 4.21
C SER A 98 12.63 9.73 5.00
N VAL A 99 11.72 8.88 5.48
CA VAL A 99 12.08 7.65 6.19
C VAL A 99 12.57 6.60 5.20
N SER A 100 13.77 6.11 5.42
CA SER A 100 14.36 5.04 4.63
C SER A 100 14.30 3.73 5.42
N LEU A 101 13.71 2.70 4.83
CA LEU A 101 13.54 1.37 5.44
C LEU A 101 14.25 0.27 4.64
N HIS A 102 14.96 0.61 3.57
CA HIS A 102 15.55 -0.32 2.60
C HIS A 102 16.57 -1.31 3.19
N LYS A 103 17.14 -1.01 4.35
CA LYS A 103 18.09 -1.92 5.01
C LYS A 103 17.40 -3.02 5.83
N GLN A 104 16.17 -2.78 6.28
CA GLN A 104 15.44 -3.66 7.19
C GLN A 104 14.24 -4.33 6.56
N CYS A 105 13.69 -3.75 5.49
CA CYS A 105 12.46 -4.20 4.85
C CYS A 105 12.62 -4.21 3.33
N HIS A 106 12.25 -5.33 2.70
CA HIS A 106 12.36 -5.52 1.26
C HIS A 106 11.06 -5.99 0.63
N ASP A 107 10.01 -6.16 1.44
CA ASP A 107 8.70 -6.64 1.02
C ASP A 107 7.62 -5.64 1.42
N ALA A 108 6.82 -5.18 0.45
CA ALA A 108 5.69 -4.29 0.69
C ALA A 108 4.39 -4.88 0.13
N VAL A 109 3.32 -4.82 0.93
CA VAL A 109 1.98 -5.29 0.55
C VAL A 109 1.04 -4.10 0.46
N TYR A 110 0.42 -3.92 -0.70
CA TYR A 110 -0.53 -2.84 -0.99
C TYR A 110 -1.96 -3.38 -0.94
N PHE A 111 -2.69 -3.06 0.12
CA PHE A 111 -4.13 -3.34 0.22
C PHE A 111 -4.96 -2.37 -0.60
N GLU A 112 -4.50 -1.11 -0.63
CA GLU A 112 -5.13 -0.03 -1.37
C GLU A 112 -4.04 0.88 -1.92
N TYR A 113 -4.32 1.51 -3.05
CA TYR A 113 -3.42 2.47 -3.69
C TYR A 113 -4.22 3.56 -4.38
N SER A 114 -3.69 4.79 -4.33
CA SER A 114 -4.34 5.95 -4.94
C SER A 114 -4.01 6.04 -6.43
N PHE A 115 -4.81 6.84 -7.17
CA PHE A 115 -4.53 7.18 -8.56
C PHE A 115 -3.30 8.09 -8.74
N ASN A 116 -2.71 8.55 -7.65
CA ASN A 116 -1.58 9.47 -7.68
C ASN A 116 -0.26 8.71 -7.84
N LEU A 117 0.35 8.84 -9.02
CA LEU A 117 1.63 8.21 -9.34
C LEU A 117 2.74 8.63 -8.37
N THR A 118 2.79 9.91 -7.99
CA THR A 118 3.80 10.42 -7.05
C THR A 118 3.73 9.69 -5.71
N HIS A 119 2.54 9.49 -5.16
CA HIS A 119 2.35 8.73 -3.93
C HIS A 119 2.80 7.28 -4.08
N MET A 120 2.50 6.65 -5.22
CA MET A 120 2.94 5.28 -5.50
C MET A 120 4.47 5.20 -5.55
N LEU A 121 5.12 6.06 -6.29
CA LEU A 121 6.59 6.10 -6.40
C LEU A 121 7.25 6.40 -5.06
N GLN A 122 6.77 7.39 -4.33
CA GLN A 122 7.27 7.72 -2.99
C GLN A 122 7.13 6.55 -2.01
N SER A 123 6.02 5.80 -2.06
CA SER A 123 5.83 4.63 -1.21
C SER A 123 6.81 3.50 -1.57
N ARG A 124 7.09 3.29 -2.84
CA ARG A 124 8.09 2.30 -3.31
C ARG A 124 9.50 2.68 -2.88
N ASP A 125 9.85 3.95 -2.92
CA ASP A 125 11.17 4.46 -2.55
C ASP A 125 11.50 4.29 -1.04
N ARG A 126 10.52 3.98 -0.19
CA ARG A 126 10.78 3.70 1.23
C ARG A 126 11.63 2.46 1.43
N ILE A 127 11.48 1.46 0.57
CA ILE A 127 12.19 0.18 0.65
C ILE A 127 13.10 -0.09 -0.57
N ASN A 128 13.09 0.79 -1.58
CA ASN A 128 13.95 0.70 -2.76
C ASN A 128 14.78 1.97 -2.91
N ARG A 129 16.04 1.91 -2.53
CA ARG A 129 16.99 3.03 -2.63
C ARG A 129 18.35 2.58 -3.12
N LEU A 130 19.14 3.54 -3.59
CA LEU A 130 20.56 3.34 -3.89
C LEU A 130 21.29 2.81 -2.63
N GLY A 131 22.14 1.79 -2.83
CA GLY A 131 22.89 1.16 -1.74
C GLY A 131 22.33 -0.19 -1.28
N LEU A 132 21.36 -0.76 -2.00
CA LEU A 132 21.02 -2.18 -1.87
C LEU A 132 22.20 -3.04 -2.34
N ASN A 133 22.43 -4.17 -1.66
CA ASN A 133 23.43 -5.14 -2.09
C ASN A 133 23.02 -5.75 -3.44
N GLU A 134 23.99 -6.16 -4.27
CA GLU A 134 23.75 -6.69 -5.62
C GLU A 134 22.78 -7.90 -5.65
N ASN A 135 22.70 -8.65 -4.56
CA ASN A 135 21.79 -9.79 -4.41
C ASN A 135 20.49 -9.47 -3.68
N GLN A 136 20.24 -8.19 -3.39
CA GLN A 136 19.07 -7.75 -2.64
C GLN A 136 18.02 -7.20 -3.61
N TYR A 137 16.83 -7.76 -3.58
CA TYR A 137 15.70 -7.31 -4.39
C TYR A 137 14.58 -6.80 -3.49
N THR A 138 13.80 -5.86 -4.01
CA THR A 138 12.60 -5.34 -3.38
C THR A 138 11.37 -5.93 -4.06
N GLN A 139 10.46 -6.47 -3.27
CA GLN A 139 9.25 -7.11 -3.76
C GLN A 139 8.01 -6.30 -3.36
N TYR A 140 7.13 -6.03 -4.34
CA TYR A 140 5.87 -5.33 -4.16
C TYR A 140 4.71 -6.26 -4.50
N TYR A 141 3.77 -6.41 -3.58
CA TYR A 141 2.57 -7.23 -3.72
C TYR A 141 1.35 -6.31 -3.81
N TYR A 142 0.76 -6.22 -4.99
CA TYR A 142 -0.45 -5.44 -5.21
C TYR A 142 -1.66 -6.36 -5.15
N LEU A 143 -2.61 -6.04 -4.28
CA LEU A 143 -3.82 -6.84 -4.08
C LEU A 143 -4.95 -6.30 -4.94
N PHE A 144 -5.57 -7.17 -5.71
CA PHE A 144 -6.72 -6.85 -6.57
C PHE A 144 -7.95 -7.62 -6.12
N LEU A 145 -9.10 -6.97 -6.16
CA LEU A 145 -10.39 -7.65 -6.12
C LEU A 145 -10.73 -8.05 -7.56
N MET A 146 -10.74 -9.35 -7.83
CA MET A 146 -11.08 -9.87 -9.14
C MET A 146 -12.57 -10.26 -9.21
N SER A 147 -13.21 -10.12 -10.37
CA SER A 147 -14.54 -10.65 -10.59
C SER A 147 -14.51 -12.19 -10.66
N LYS A 148 -15.66 -12.85 -10.41
CA LYS A 148 -15.76 -14.32 -10.47
C LYS A 148 -15.47 -14.87 -11.88
N ASP A 149 -15.69 -14.08 -12.91
CA ASP A 149 -15.53 -14.48 -14.30
C ASP A 149 -14.10 -14.30 -14.82
N GLY A 150 -13.17 -13.85 -13.94
CA GLY A 150 -11.76 -13.69 -14.28
C GLY A 150 -11.46 -12.54 -15.24
N GLU A 151 -12.45 -11.70 -15.54
CA GLU A 151 -12.23 -10.50 -16.32
C GLU A 151 -11.48 -9.45 -15.50
N ASP A 152 -10.47 -8.85 -16.10
CA ASP A 152 -9.61 -7.80 -15.51
C ASP A 152 -10.34 -6.45 -15.42
N ASP A 153 -11.58 -6.46 -14.90
CA ASP A 153 -12.47 -5.30 -14.88
C ASP A 153 -12.62 -4.64 -13.49
N SER A 154 -11.86 -5.08 -12.50
CA SER A 154 -11.92 -4.49 -11.17
C SER A 154 -11.34 -3.08 -11.15
N ILE A 155 -11.90 -2.20 -10.30
CA ILE A 155 -11.39 -0.85 -10.08
C ILE A 155 -9.92 -0.88 -9.65
N ASP A 156 -9.54 -1.84 -8.81
CA ASP A 156 -8.15 -2.03 -8.38
C ASP A 156 -7.20 -2.24 -9.56
N PHE A 157 -7.58 -3.16 -10.47
CA PHE A 157 -6.77 -3.50 -11.64
C PHE A 157 -6.69 -2.33 -12.62
N LYS A 158 -7.82 -1.68 -12.91
CA LYS A 158 -7.87 -0.48 -13.75
C LYS A 158 -7.01 0.65 -13.18
N THR A 159 -7.07 0.87 -11.86
CA THR A 159 -6.24 1.87 -11.16
C THR A 159 -4.76 1.54 -11.30
N TYR A 160 -4.38 0.30 -11.08
CA TYR A 160 -3.00 -0.16 -11.22
C TYR A 160 -2.48 0.03 -12.65
N ASN A 161 -3.26 -0.38 -13.65
CA ASN A 161 -2.88 -0.20 -15.06
C ASN A 161 -2.71 1.27 -15.41
N ARG A 162 -3.62 2.13 -14.94
CA ARG A 162 -3.49 3.57 -15.16
C ARG A 162 -2.23 4.16 -14.54
N LEU A 163 -1.83 3.70 -13.36
CA LEU A 163 -0.56 4.09 -12.74
C LEU A 163 0.64 3.60 -13.55
N LYS A 164 0.60 2.39 -14.09
CA LYS A 164 1.65 1.84 -14.95
C LYS A 164 1.79 2.62 -16.26
N GLU A 165 0.69 3.00 -16.89
CA GLU A 165 0.70 3.86 -18.09
C GLU A 165 1.37 5.21 -17.79
N LYS A 166 1.00 5.86 -16.68
CA LYS A 166 1.61 7.13 -16.26
C LYS A 166 3.10 6.99 -15.97
N GLU A 167 3.50 5.91 -15.30
CA GLU A 167 4.91 5.61 -15.04
C GLU A 167 5.69 5.44 -16.34
N GLN A 168 5.13 4.71 -17.32
CA GLN A 168 5.74 4.51 -18.62
C GLN A 168 5.93 5.83 -19.38
N VAL A 169 4.90 6.67 -19.42
CA VAL A 169 4.99 8.00 -20.06
C VAL A 169 6.07 8.87 -19.39
N MET A 170 6.17 8.80 -18.06
CA MET A 170 7.19 9.53 -17.31
C MET A 170 8.61 9.03 -17.67
N LEU A 171 8.82 7.72 -17.75
CA LEU A 171 10.11 7.13 -18.10
C LEU A 171 10.51 7.49 -19.53
N GLU A 172 9.61 7.38 -20.49
CA GLU A 172 9.83 7.78 -21.89
C GLU A 172 10.18 9.27 -22.02
N ALA A 173 9.55 10.11 -21.18
CA ALA A 173 9.86 11.54 -21.14
C ALA A 173 11.29 11.81 -20.64
N ILE A 174 11.71 11.08 -19.60
CA ILE A 174 13.07 11.20 -19.03
C ILE A 174 14.10 10.71 -20.03
N GLU A 175 13.89 9.55 -20.66
CA GLU A 175 14.80 8.97 -21.65
C GLU A 175 14.86 9.79 -22.93
N GLY A 176 13.74 10.40 -23.32
CA GLY A 176 13.64 11.24 -24.52
C GLY A 176 14.05 12.70 -24.33
N ASP A 177 14.53 13.08 -23.14
CA ASP A 177 14.87 14.47 -22.74
C ASP A 177 13.72 15.46 -23.04
N ARG A 178 12.49 15.00 -22.88
CA ARG A 178 11.26 15.76 -23.16
C ARG A 178 10.53 16.12 -21.87
N ILE A 179 10.10 17.38 -21.79
CA ILE A 179 9.18 17.82 -20.73
C ILE A 179 7.79 17.34 -21.10
N VAL A 180 7.30 16.26 -20.47
CA VAL A 180 5.93 15.82 -20.61
C VAL A 180 5.13 16.30 -19.41
N SER A 181 4.04 17.01 -19.68
CA SER A 181 3.04 17.34 -18.65
C SER A 181 2.23 16.07 -18.34
N ILE A 182 2.55 15.42 -17.24
CA ILE A 182 1.73 14.32 -16.75
C ILE A 182 0.49 14.94 -16.10
N ASN A 183 -0.68 14.66 -16.67
CA ASN A 183 -1.93 15.12 -16.09
C ASN A 183 -2.23 14.33 -14.81
N PHE A 184 -2.26 15.04 -13.68
CA PHE A 184 -2.60 14.49 -12.37
C PHE A 184 -4.08 14.73 -11.99
N ASP A 185 -4.95 15.05 -12.96
CA ASP A 185 -6.34 15.30 -12.69
C ASP A 185 -7.07 13.99 -12.32
N VAL A 186 -7.47 13.89 -11.05
CA VAL A 186 -8.20 12.73 -10.50
C VAL A 186 -9.52 12.50 -11.24
N LEU A 187 -10.18 13.56 -11.74
CA LEU A 187 -11.43 13.43 -12.50
C LEU A 187 -11.18 12.79 -13.86
N ASP A 188 -10.09 13.13 -14.54
CA ASP A 188 -9.73 12.51 -15.82
C ASP A 188 -9.32 11.04 -15.61
N ASP A 189 -8.62 10.71 -14.54
CA ASP A 189 -8.29 9.33 -14.21
C ASP A 189 -9.56 8.50 -13.93
N LEU A 190 -10.50 9.04 -13.15
CA LEU A 190 -11.79 8.39 -12.89
C LEU A 190 -12.58 8.18 -14.17
N LYS A 191 -12.63 9.16 -15.08
CA LYS A 191 -13.29 9.01 -16.39
C LYS A 191 -12.65 7.92 -17.24
N CYS A 192 -11.31 7.88 -17.31
CA CYS A 192 -10.58 6.83 -18.02
C CYS A 192 -10.91 5.44 -17.48
N ILE A 193 -10.99 5.29 -16.16
CA ILE A 193 -11.28 4.02 -15.49
C ILE A 193 -12.75 3.59 -15.71
N MET A 194 -13.69 4.55 -15.69
CA MET A 194 -15.12 4.25 -15.85
C MET A 194 -15.54 4.06 -17.31
N ASN A 195 -14.86 4.67 -18.27
CA ASN A 195 -15.23 4.64 -19.70
C ASN A 195 -14.57 3.50 -20.49
N ASN A 196 -13.66 2.74 -19.91
CA ASN A 196 -13.08 1.54 -20.51
C ASN A 196 -14.02 0.33 -20.28
N ASN A 197 -15.25 0.43 -20.78
CA ASN A 197 -16.20 -0.67 -20.93
C ASN A 197 -16.33 -1.04 -22.41
#